data_d821ab734b518bcfb47e9cc626c83d41
#
_entry.id   d821ab734b518bcfb47e9cc626c83d41
#
_cell.length_a   1.000
_cell.length_b   1.000
_cell.length_c   1.000
_cell.angle_alpha   90.00
_cell.angle_beta   90.00
_cell.angle_gamma   90.00
#
_symmetry.space_group_name_H-M   'P 1'
#
loop_
_entity.id
_entity.type
_entity.pdbx_description
1 polymer ?
#
loop_
_entity_poly.entity_id
_entity_poly.type
_entity_poly.pdbx_seq_one_letter_code
_entity_poly.pdbx_strand_id
1 'polypeptide(L)'
;MMTQTPPRDAKFAAKLALAYGEILDGIRPALQRVSLRLSGQGRGGTLELRNSQTNTIEVWQLDNLRLVPDQARADALVLAHLGSGDARLILRDHDAIRALLEACPSLPNLNGSRGLWPKLVGLGAAALAAVGAILFVMIPFMADRGTDLIPPQAEVEFGRASYEQLASAMGLRECKSLDGDAALLQMQARLTEGLDLAYPLQIRVVNDPTVNAFALPGGQIAINRGLIDAAETPEEVAAVLAHEIGHVVNRDSTRGALRSIGSFGIVGLVFGDALGTSAAAGITQQMISSSYSREAEIAADAFAHRQMTRAGLRPSALGDMFQRMQAQGLGQDMGVFRSIASHPEFQDRIAAASAADTGPAAGAPVIGAAEWQALQGICS
;
A
#
# COMPACT_ATOMS: atom_id res chain seq x y z
N MET A 1 68.63 -27.96 -31.77
CA MET A 1 67.40 -28.61 -32.29
C MET A 1 66.26 -28.04 -31.53
N MET A 2 65.63 -26.98 -32.06
CA MET A 2 64.49 -26.32 -31.43
C MET A 2 63.23 -27.09 -31.77
N THR A 3 62.63 -27.75 -30.80
CA THR A 3 61.33 -28.42 -30.93
C THR A 3 60.27 -27.31 -30.96
N GLN A 4 59.76 -27.02 -32.14
CA GLN A 4 58.60 -26.14 -32.31
C GLN A 4 57.39 -26.80 -31.66
N THR A 5 56.86 -26.16 -30.61
CA THR A 5 55.57 -26.54 -30.03
C THR A 5 54.50 -26.33 -31.12
N PRO A 6 53.73 -27.35 -31.49
CA PRO A 6 52.69 -27.18 -32.51
C PRO A 6 51.68 -26.10 -32.08
N PRO A 7 51.13 -25.32 -33.02
CA PRO A 7 50.15 -24.31 -32.71
C PRO A 7 48.96 -24.90 -31.92
N ARG A 8 48.41 -24.13 -31.02
CA ARG A 8 47.29 -24.55 -30.11
C ARG A 8 46.15 -25.24 -30.86
N ASP A 9 45.84 -24.78 -32.07
CA ASP A 9 44.78 -25.30 -32.95
C ASP A 9 45.06 -26.74 -33.43
N ALA A 10 46.32 -27.11 -33.67
CA ALA A 10 46.72 -28.46 -34.07
C ALA A 10 46.55 -29.50 -32.93
N LYS A 11 46.72 -29.06 -31.66
CA LYS A 11 46.53 -29.95 -30.50
C LYS A 11 45.04 -30.25 -30.25
N PHE A 12 44.17 -29.27 -30.49
CA PHE A 12 42.72 -29.49 -30.37
C PHE A 12 42.16 -30.35 -31.50
N ALA A 13 42.54 -30.07 -32.74
CA ALA A 13 42.12 -30.88 -33.88
C ALA A 13 42.55 -32.36 -33.75
N ALA A 14 43.77 -32.62 -33.18
CA ALA A 14 44.27 -33.97 -32.96
C ALA A 14 43.49 -34.75 -31.85
N LYS A 15 43.02 -34.05 -30.81
CA LYS A 15 42.26 -34.70 -29.72
C LYS A 15 40.84 -35.11 -30.14
N LEU A 16 40.17 -34.33 -31.03
CA LEU A 16 38.86 -34.70 -31.52
C LEU A 16 38.85 -35.60 -32.75
N ALA A 17 39.96 -35.69 -33.49
CA ALA A 17 40.05 -36.53 -34.68
C ALA A 17 39.90 -38.06 -34.38
N LEU A 18 39.95 -38.46 -33.12
CA LEU A 18 39.70 -39.81 -32.63
C LEU A 18 38.47 -39.97 -31.76
N ALA A 19 37.64 -38.92 -31.59
CA ALA A 19 36.47 -38.97 -30.75
C ALA A 19 35.24 -39.46 -31.52
N TYR A 20 34.40 -40.21 -30.84
CA TYR A 20 33.14 -40.70 -31.35
C TYR A 20 31.99 -40.14 -30.50
N GLY A 21 30.89 -39.83 -31.20
CA GLY A 21 29.62 -39.50 -30.58
C GLY A 21 28.50 -40.31 -31.16
N GLU A 22 27.33 -40.13 -30.61
CA GLU A 22 26.08 -40.72 -31.11
C GLU A 22 25.16 -39.57 -31.56
N ILE A 23 24.64 -39.68 -32.77
CA ILE A 23 23.65 -38.70 -33.26
C ILE A 23 22.28 -39.36 -33.38
N LEU A 24 21.27 -38.65 -32.90
CA LEU A 24 19.87 -38.89 -33.23
C LEU A 24 19.49 -37.87 -34.31
N ASP A 25 19.16 -38.30 -35.51
CA ASP A 25 18.89 -37.42 -36.67
C ASP A 25 17.51 -36.76 -36.63
N GLY A 26 16.67 -37.08 -35.67
CA GLY A 26 15.30 -36.57 -35.52
C GLY A 26 14.30 -37.20 -36.49
N ILE A 27 14.75 -38.08 -37.38
CA ILE A 27 13.92 -38.78 -38.39
C ILE A 27 13.73 -40.25 -38.03
N ARG A 28 14.81 -40.89 -37.57
CA ARG A 28 14.82 -42.30 -37.19
C ARG A 28 15.03 -42.46 -35.70
N PRO A 29 14.28 -43.34 -35.02
CA PRO A 29 14.43 -43.53 -33.57
C PRO A 29 15.66 -44.45 -33.24
N ALA A 30 16.77 -44.23 -33.95
CA ALA A 30 18.00 -45.01 -33.76
C ALA A 30 19.23 -44.10 -33.64
N LEU A 31 20.04 -44.38 -32.62
CA LEU A 31 21.33 -43.71 -32.45
C LEU A 31 22.32 -44.18 -33.49
N GLN A 32 22.92 -43.23 -34.20
CA GLN A 32 23.94 -43.51 -35.23
C GLN A 32 25.29 -43.06 -34.74
N ARG A 33 26.30 -43.92 -34.86
CA ARG A 33 27.65 -43.61 -34.45
C ARG A 33 28.31 -42.65 -35.45
N VAL A 34 28.87 -41.54 -34.94
CA VAL A 34 29.57 -40.54 -35.74
C VAL A 34 30.97 -40.30 -35.20
N SER A 35 31.92 -40.13 -36.12
CA SER A 35 33.23 -39.59 -35.76
C SER A 35 33.22 -38.06 -35.87
N LEU A 36 33.95 -37.42 -34.94
CA LEU A 36 33.90 -36.00 -34.75
C LEU A 36 35.23 -35.37 -35.21
N ARG A 37 35.16 -34.24 -35.94
CA ARG A 37 36.31 -33.43 -36.28
C ARG A 37 36.00 -31.97 -36.03
N LEU A 38 36.76 -31.34 -35.15
CA LEU A 38 36.65 -29.92 -34.86
C LEU A 38 37.64 -29.11 -35.72
N SER A 39 37.14 -28.07 -36.36
CA SER A 39 37.95 -27.10 -37.13
C SER A 39 37.65 -25.69 -36.64
N GLY A 40 38.69 -24.98 -36.13
CA GLY A 40 38.56 -23.63 -35.59
C GLY A 40 38.03 -23.60 -34.14
N GLN A 41 37.92 -22.38 -33.61
CA GLN A 41 37.43 -22.09 -32.25
C GLN A 41 36.51 -20.87 -32.29
N GLY A 42 35.52 -20.81 -31.40
CA GLY A 42 34.58 -19.69 -31.26
C GLY A 42 33.80 -19.40 -32.56
N ARG A 43 33.61 -18.12 -32.86
CA ARG A 43 32.85 -17.70 -34.04
C ARG A 43 33.57 -18.14 -35.33
N GLY A 44 32.80 -18.89 -36.15
CA GLY A 44 33.31 -19.43 -37.42
C GLY A 44 33.94 -20.83 -37.33
N GLY A 45 34.07 -21.41 -36.14
CA GLY A 45 34.45 -22.80 -35.98
C GLY A 45 33.37 -23.77 -36.41
N THR A 46 33.78 -24.97 -36.84
CA THR A 46 32.88 -26.01 -37.31
C THR A 46 33.18 -27.36 -36.66
N LEU A 47 32.10 -28.14 -36.45
CA LEU A 47 32.15 -29.53 -36.00
C LEU A 47 31.65 -30.43 -37.15
N GLU A 48 32.55 -31.18 -37.76
CA GLU A 48 32.18 -32.21 -38.76
C GLU A 48 31.76 -33.48 -38.03
N LEU A 49 30.62 -34.00 -38.45
CA LEU A 49 30.04 -35.27 -38.00
C LEU A 49 30.08 -36.24 -39.18
N ARG A 50 30.91 -37.25 -39.11
CA ARG A 50 30.93 -38.29 -40.14
C ARG A 50 30.26 -39.53 -39.64
N ASN A 51 29.16 -39.92 -40.28
CA ASN A 51 28.45 -41.14 -39.96
C ASN A 51 29.30 -42.39 -40.33
N SER A 52 29.51 -43.28 -39.39
CA SER A 52 30.36 -44.46 -39.56
C SER A 52 29.78 -45.53 -40.46
N GLN A 53 28.45 -45.51 -40.71
CA GLN A 53 27.76 -46.51 -41.51
C GLN A 53 27.51 -46.00 -42.94
N THR A 54 27.07 -44.76 -43.11
CA THR A 54 26.70 -44.17 -44.40
C THR A 54 27.79 -43.36 -45.05
N ASN A 55 28.88 -43.10 -44.32
CA ASN A 55 29.99 -42.19 -44.69
C ASN A 55 29.54 -40.76 -45.05
N THR A 56 28.32 -40.38 -44.72
CA THR A 56 27.84 -39.00 -44.90
C THR A 56 28.50 -38.07 -43.92
N ILE A 57 28.78 -36.83 -44.36
CA ILE A 57 29.36 -35.78 -43.52
C ILE A 57 28.34 -34.69 -43.31
N GLU A 58 28.07 -34.33 -42.08
CA GLU A 58 27.28 -33.18 -41.68
C GLU A 58 28.20 -32.18 -40.99
N VAL A 59 28.06 -30.88 -41.27
CA VAL A 59 28.89 -29.83 -40.70
C VAL A 59 28.04 -28.90 -39.87
N TRP A 60 28.32 -28.85 -38.59
CA TRP A 60 27.64 -27.98 -37.64
C TRP A 60 28.51 -26.77 -37.30
N GLN A 61 27.95 -25.57 -37.46
CA GLN A 61 28.59 -24.33 -37.03
C GLN A 61 28.59 -24.26 -35.51
N LEU A 62 29.72 -23.96 -34.87
CA LEU A 62 29.83 -23.90 -33.40
C LEU A 62 28.93 -22.81 -32.80
N ASP A 63 28.72 -21.72 -33.53
CA ASP A 63 27.81 -20.63 -33.09
C ASP A 63 26.35 -21.07 -32.95
N ASN A 64 25.95 -22.10 -33.68
CA ASN A 64 24.60 -22.64 -33.72
C ASN A 64 24.41 -23.82 -32.76
N LEU A 65 25.47 -24.23 -32.03
CA LEU A 65 25.35 -25.27 -31.02
C LEU A 65 24.59 -24.76 -29.80
N ARG A 66 23.74 -25.60 -29.26
CA ARG A 66 22.97 -25.35 -28.04
C ARG A 66 23.07 -26.56 -27.12
N LEU A 67 23.25 -26.29 -25.82
CA LEU A 67 23.16 -27.32 -24.79
C LEU A 67 21.69 -27.68 -24.57
N VAL A 68 21.38 -28.97 -24.58
CA VAL A 68 20.05 -29.48 -24.21
C VAL A 68 20.10 -29.91 -22.74
N PRO A 69 19.57 -29.08 -21.82
CA PRO A 69 19.52 -29.45 -20.39
C PRO A 69 18.52 -30.58 -20.18
N ASP A 70 18.68 -31.28 -19.08
CA ASP A 70 17.75 -32.30 -18.56
C ASP A 70 17.56 -33.59 -19.39
N GLN A 71 18.27 -33.73 -20.52
CA GLN A 71 18.28 -34.96 -21.32
C GLN A 71 19.56 -35.77 -21.16
N ALA A 72 20.57 -35.19 -20.58
CA ALA A 72 21.83 -35.87 -20.33
C ALA A 72 21.76 -36.66 -19.02
N ARG A 73 22.21 -37.94 -19.05
CA ARG A 73 22.68 -38.57 -17.83
C ARG A 73 23.91 -37.80 -17.36
N ALA A 74 24.27 -37.90 -16.07
CA ALA A 74 25.39 -37.19 -15.47
C ALA A 74 26.73 -37.35 -16.20
N ASP A 75 26.83 -38.35 -17.08
CA ASP A 75 28.03 -38.79 -17.84
C ASP A 75 27.99 -38.43 -19.34
N ALA A 76 27.00 -37.66 -19.82
CA ALA A 76 26.85 -37.35 -21.24
C ALA A 76 26.52 -35.85 -21.49
N LEU A 77 27.08 -35.26 -22.55
CA LEU A 77 26.75 -33.95 -23.05
C LEU A 77 25.82 -34.10 -24.26
N VAL A 78 24.62 -33.49 -24.20
CA VAL A 78 23.66 -33.49 -25.31
C VAL A 78 23.60 -32.12 -25.95
N LEU A 79 23.83 -32.10 -27.26
CA LEU A 79 23.89 -30.88 -28.05
C LEU A 79 22.83 -30.92 -29.16
N ALA A 80 22.25 -29.75 -29.41
CA ALA A 80 21.41 -29.47 -30.58
C ALA A 80 22.12 -28.45 -31.49
N HIS A 81 21.80 -28.45 -32.76
CA HIS A 81 22.25 -27.45 -33.73
C HIS A 81 21.04 -26.70 -34.30
N LEU A 82 21.07 -25.36 -34.30
CA LEU A 82 19.98 -24.50 -34.74
C LEU A 82 19.80 -24.55 -36.27
N GLY A 83 19.72 -25.49 -36.96
CA GLY A 83 19.59 -25.59 -38.39
C GLY A 83 19.43 -27.06 -38.83
N SER A 84 19.61 -27.98 -37.88
CA SER A 84 19.50 -29.43 -38.12
C SER A 84 18.23 -30.03 -37.51
N GLY A 85 17.15 -29.23 -37.37
CA GLY A 85 15.87 -29.69 -36.86
C GLY A 85 15.97 -30.30 -35.45
N ASP A 86 15.42 -31.49 -35.29
CA ASP A 86 15.41 -32.24 -34.04
C ASP A 86 16.66 -33.11 -33.81
N ALA A 87 17.70 -32.90 -34.60
CA ALA A 87 18.94 -33.68 -34.45
C ALA A 87 19.60 -33.36 -33.09
N ARG A 88 20.11 -34.44 -32.44
CA ARG A 88 20.78 -34.35 -31.15
C ARG A 88 22.09 -35.13 -31.20
N LEU A 89 23.18 -34.49 -30.85
CA LEU A 89 24.50 -35.13 -30.68
C LEU A 89 24.72 -35.44 -29.22
N ILE A 90 24.99 -36.69 -28.91
CA ILE A 90 25.26 -37.19 -27.58
C ILE A 90 26.74 -37.56 -27.48
N LEU A 91 27.45 -36.90 -26.59
CA LEU A 91 28.85 -37.13 -26.31
C LEU A 91 29.00 -37.77 -24.93
N ARG A 92 29.75 -38.89 -24.85
CA ARG A 92 30.07 -39.58 -23.60
C ARG A 92 31.56 -39.60 -23.29
N ASP A 93 32.39 -39.32 -24.30
CA ASP A 93 33.84 -39.22 -24.13
C ASP A 93 34.19 -37.91 -23.42
N HIS A 94 34.74 -38.04 -22.21
CA HIS A 94 35.11 -36.89 -21.38
C HIS A 94 36.18 -35.99 -22.01
N ASP A 95 37.12 -36.56 -22.79
CA ASP A 95 38.12 -35.76 -23.45
C ASP A 95 37.54 -34.97 -24.65
N ALA A 96 36.60 -35.60 -25.38
CA ALA A 96 35.85 -34.93 -26.43
C ALA A 96 34.96 -33.82 -25.87
N ILE A 97 34.25 -34.06 -24.77
CA ILE A 97 33.42 -33.06 -24.08
C ILE A 97 34.28 -31.88 -23.63
N ARG A 98 35.42 -32.15 -23.00
CA ARG A 98 36.34 -31.09 -22.55
C ARG A 98 36.88 -30.24 -23.72
N ALA A 99 37.34 -30.91 -24.78
CA ALA A 99 37.84 -30.23 -25.96
C ALA A 99 36.79 -29.35 -26.63
N LEU A 100 35.53 -29.81 -26.69
CA LEU A 100 34.40 -29.03 -27.23
C LEU A 100 34.06 -27.84 -26.36
N LEU A 101 34.03 -28.00 -25.05
CA LEU A 101 33.73 -26.93 -24.11
C LEU A 101 34.87 -25.88 -24.08
N GLU A 102 36.11 -26.28 -24.29
CA GLU A 102 37.24 -25.36 -24.46
C GLU A 102 37.15 -24.57 -25.80
N ALA A 103 36.65 -25.20 -26.88
CA ALA A 103 36.40 -24.52 -28.14
C ALA A 103 35.17 -23.61 -28.13
N CYS A 104 34.18 -23.95 -27.27
CA CYS A 104 32.94 -23.20 -27.08
C CYS A 104 32.70 -22.84 -25.61
N PRO A 105 33.44 -21.86 -25.05
CA PRO A 105 33.37 -21.51 -23.62
C PRO A 105 32.00 -20.99 -23.15
N SER A 106 31.16 -20.54 -24.06
CA SER A 106 29.82 -20.01 -23.78
C SER A 106 28.76 -20.75 -24.59
N LEU A 107 28.58 -22.05 -24.36
CA LEU A 107 27.51 -22.83 -24.97
C LEU A 107 26.15 -22.42 -24.37
N PRO A 108 25.27 -21.74 -25.11
CA PRO A 108 23.97 -21.33 -24.58
C PRO A 108 23.02 -22.54 -24.52
N ASN A 109 22.14 -22.56 -23.53
CA ASN A 109 21.08 -23.57 -23.42
C ASN A 109 20.07 -23.42 -24.57
N LEU A 110 19.57 -24.55 -25.09
CA LEU A 110 18.55 -24.58 -26.16
C LEU A 110 17.27 -23.82 -25.74
N ASN A 111 16.88 -23.98 -24.49
CA ASN A 111 15.69 -23.35 -23.90
C ASN A 111 16.04 -22.09 -23.10
N GLY A 112 17.22 -21.54 -23.29
CA GLY A 112 17.64 -20.34 -22.57
C GLY A 112 16.78 -19.13 -22.93
N SER A 113 15.72 -18.93 -22.18
CA SER A 113 14.82 -17.77 -22.29
C SER A 113 15.52 -16.48 -21.79
N ARG A 114 16.61 -16.10 -22.44
CA ARG A 114 17.37 -14.88 -22.08
C ARG A 114 16.57 -13.57 -22.19
N GLY A 115 15.33 -13.60 -22.68
CA GLY A 115 14.54 -12.40 -22.93
C GLY A 115 13.22 -12.27 -22.16
N LEU A 116 12.71 -13.30 -21.50
CA LEU A 116 11.40 -13.25 -20.83
C LEU A 116 11.48 -12.69 -19.40
N TRP A 117 12.47 -13.10 -18.61
CA TRP A 117 12.63 -12.69 -17.22
C TRP A 117 12.73 -11.18 -17.02
N PRO A 118 13.62 -10.43 -17.71
CA PRO A 118 13.67 -8.97 -17.54
C PRO A 118 12.39 -8.28 -18.02
N LYS A 119 11.71 -8.83 -19.04
CA LYS A 119 10.40 -8.31 -19.48
C LYS A 119 9.30 -8.56 -18.45
N LEU A 120 9.26 -9.75 -17.84
CA LEU A 120 8.30 -10.08 -16.77
C LEU A 120 8.56 -9.24 -15.52
N VAL A 121 9.81 -9.06 -15.12
CA VAL A 121 10.19 -8.19 -14.00
C VAL A 121 9.83 -6.73 -14.31
N GLY A 122 10.11 -6.25 -15.51
CA GLY A 122 9.73 -4.90 -15.94
C GLY A 122 8.22 -4.68 -15.96
N LEU A 123 7.44 -5.66 -16.44
CA LEU A 123 5.98 -5.60 -16.43
C LEU A 123 5.41 -5.62 -15.00
N GLY A 124 5.97 -6.47 -14.13
CA GLY A 124 5.60 -6.52 -12.71
C GLY A 124 5.89 -5.21 -11.98
N ALA A 125 7.05 -4.60 -12.21
CA ALA A 125 7.40 -3.29 -11.65
C ALA A 125 6.47 -2.19 -12.17
N ALA A 126 6.13 -2.20 -13.46
CA ALA A 126 5.19 -1.24 -14.04
C ALA A 126 3.77 -1.41 -13.47
N ALA A 127 3.31 -2.64 -13.27
CA ALA A 127 2.02 -2.91 -12.64
C ALA A 127 1.98 -2.42 -11.19
N LEU A 128 3.02 -2.68 -10.41
CA LEU A 128 3.15 -2.16 -9.03
C LEU A 128 3.18 -0.63 -8.99
N ALA A 129 3.91 0.00 -9.91
CA ALA A 129 3.95 1.46 -10.02
C ALA A 129 2.57 2.03 -10.40
N ALA A 130 1.84 1.38 -11.29
CA ALA A 130 0.49 1.77 -11.67
C ALA A 130 -0.49 1.66 -10.49
N VAL A 131 -0.46 0.56 -9.74
CA VAL A 131 -1.26 0.39 -8.51
C VAL A 131 -0.89 1.46 -7.48
N GLY A 132 0.40 1.73 -7.27
CA GLY A 132 0.86 2.81 -6.40
C GLY A 132 0.34 4.18 -6.84
N ALA A 133 0.41 4.50 -8.13
CA ALA A 133 -0.13 5.76 -8.66
C ALA A 133 -1.65 5.88 -8.46
N ILE A 134 -2.39 4.79 -8.63
CA ILE A 134 -3.84 4.77 -8.37
C ILE A 134 -4.12 5.03 -6.90
N LEU A 135 -3.47 4.30 -5.99
CA LEU A 135 -3.74 4.39 -4.54
C LEU A 135 -3.31 5.73 -3.93
N PHE A 136 -2.14 6.26 -4.32
CA PHE A 136 -1.52 7.42 -3.66
C PHE A 136 -1.73 8.74 -4.39
N VAL A 137 -2.16 8.72 -5.66
CA VAL A 137 -2.37 9.95 -6.45
C VAL A 137 -3.81 10.04 -6.95
N MET A 138 -4.29 9.03 -7.69
CA MET A 138 -5.59 9.11 -8.36
C MET A 138 -6.75 9.06 -7.37
N ILE A 139 -6.73 8.12 -6.39
CA ILE A 139 -7.81 8.01 -5.40
C ILE A 139 -7.92 9.28 -4.53
N PRO A 140 -6.83 9.82 -3.93
CA PRO A 140 -6.91 11.09 -3.20
C PRO A 140 -7.44 12.24 -4.06
N PHE A 141 -6.93 12.40 -5.28
CA PHE A 141 -7.39 13.43 -6.21
C PHE A 141 -8.89 13.31 -6.54
N MET A 142 -9.36 12.09 -6.81
CA MET A 142 -10.79 11.84 -7.09
C MET A 142 -11.66 12.03 -5.84
N ALA A 143 -11.19 11.67 -4.66
CA ALA A 143 -11.91 11.88 -3.42
C ALA A 143 -12.08 13.39 -3.14
N ASP A 144 -11.03 14.18 -3.33
CA ASP A 144 -11.08 15.62 -3.12
C ASP A 144 -12.06 16.32 -4.07
N ARG A 145 -12.09 15.91 -5.34
CA ARG A 145 -13.04 16.47 -6.34
C ARG A 145 -14.42 15.83 -6.29
N GLY A 146 -14.51 14.55 -5.97
CA GLY A 146 -15.75 13.78 -5.89
C GLY A 146 -16.63 14.21 -4.71
N THR A 147 -16.02 14.70 -3.64
CA THR A 147 -16.76 15.19 -2.47
C THR A 147 -17.77 16.28 -2.86
N ASP A 148 -17.41 17.17 -3.77
CA ASP A 148 -18.28 18.28 -4.20
C ASP A 148 -19.50 17.80 -5.03
N LEU A 149 -19.44 16.57 -5.54
CA LEU A 149 -20.52 15.97 -6.32
C LEU A 149 -21.54 15.20 -5.47
N ILE A 150 -21.22 14.96 -4.18
CA ILE A 150 -22.10 14.22 -3.28
C ILE A 150 -23.18 15.18 -2.76
N PRO A 151 -24.49 14.89 -3.00
CA PRO A 151 -25.58 15.67 -2.43
C PRO A 151 -25.56 15.59 -0.89
N PRO A 152 -25.88 16.70 -0.19
CA PRO A 152 -25.92 16.73 1.27
C PRO A 152 -26.77 15.61 1.90
N GLN A 153 -27.92 15.26 1.29
CA GLN A 153 -28.80 14.22 1.78
C GLN A 153 -28.15 12.83 1.76
N ALA A 154 -27.43 12.51 0.67
CA ALA A 154 -26.70 11.24 0.57
C ALA A 154 -25.58 11.16 1.61
N GLU A 155 -24.93 12.26 1.91
CA GLU A 155 -23.89 12.35 2.92
C GLU A 155 -24.45 12.12 4.34
N VAL A 156 -25.62 12.70 4.65
CA VAL A 156 -26.34 12.48 5.92
C VAL A 156 -26.76 11.02 6.08
N GLU A 157 -27.34 10.41 5.05
CA GLU A 157 -27.74 9.00 5.07
C GLU A 157 -26.55 8.07 5.27
N PHE A 158 -25.47 8.30 4.53
CA PHE A 158 -24.23 7.53 4.66
C PHE A 158 -23.62 7.69 6.05
N GLY A 159 -23.54 8.92 6.57
CA GLY A 159 -23.00 9.19 7.91
C GLY A 159 -23.83 8.54 9.01
N ARG A 160 -25.16 8.58 8.92
CA ARG A 160 -26.05 7.89 9.87
C ARG A 160 -25.83 6.38 9.86
N ALA A 161 -25.80 5.76 8.67
CA ALA A 161 -25.55 4.33 8.54
C ALA A 161 -24.16 3.94 9.08
N SER A 162 -23.15 4.77 8.81
CA SER A 162 -21.77 4.56 9.33
C SER A 162 -21.73 4.65 10.86
N TYR A 163 -22.45 5.62 11.46
CA TYR A 163 -22.54 5.73 12.91
C TYR A 163 -23.23 4.52 13.53
N GLU A 164 -24.38 4.09 12.99
CA GLU A 164 -25.14 2.92 13.48
C GLU A 164 -24.29 1.64 13.43
N GLN A 165 -23.59 1.44 12.32
CA GLN A 165 -22.68 0.29 12.16
C GLN A 165 -21.55 0.33 13.17
N LEU A 166 -20.92 1.50 13.35
CA LEU A 166 -19.86 1.69 14.32
C LEU A 166 -20.34 1.45 15.75
N ALA A 167 -21.44 2.08 16.13
CA ALA A 167 -22.02 1.94 17.44
C ALA A 167 -22.34 0.47 17.78
N SER A 168 -22.89 -0.26 16.81
CA SER A 168 -23.12 -1.70 16.93
C SER A 168 -21.83 -2.51 17.08
N ALA A 169 -20.82 -2.24 16.24
CA ALA A 169 -19.56 -2.98 16.23
C ALA A 169 -18.72 -2.77 17.50
N MET A 170 -18.73 -1.56 18.04
CA MET A 170 -17.98 -1.18 19.25
C MET A 170 -18.80 -1.28 20.53
N GLY A 171 -20.11 -1.60 20.44
CA GLY A 171 -21.00 -1.62 21.60
C GLY A 171 -21.20 -0.24 22.24
N LEU A 172 -21.10 0.84 21.47
CA LEU A 172 -21.28 2.20 21.96
C LEU A 172 -22.73 2.41 22.40
N ARG A 173 -22.90 2.97 23.59
CA ARG A 173 -24.23 3.33 24.13
C ARG A 173 -24.31 4.86 24.20
N GLU A 174 -25.35 5.41 23.59
CA GLU A 174 -25.62 6.83 23.73
C GLU A 174 -26.04 7.15 25.17
N CYS A 175 -25.44 8.20 25.73
CA CYS A 175 -25.87 8.81 26.99
C CYS A 175 -26.95 9.83 26.67
N LYS A 176 -28.04 9.80 27.49
CA LYS A 176 -29.17 10.72 27.34
C LYS A 176 -29.70 11.17 28.69
N SER A 177 -29.79 12.47 28.87
CA SER A 177 -30.52 13.09 29.97
C SER A 177 -31.09 14.42 29.51
N LEU A 178 -32.27 14.80 30.02
CA LEU A 178 -32.91 16.03 29.59
C LEU A 178 -32.00 17.26 29.73
N ASP A 179 -31.39 17.40 30.90
CA ASP A 179 -30.59 18.58 31.20
C ASP A 179 -29.21 18.54 30.49
N GLY A 180 -28.59 17.35 30.37
CA GLY A 180 -27.35 17.14 29.66
C GLY A 180 -27.50 17.37 28.14
N ASP A 181 -28.59 16.85 27.54
CA ASP A 181 -28.89 17.10 26.13
C ASP A 181 -29.17 18.57 25.85
N ALA A 182 -29.89 19.26 26.77
CA ALA A 182 -30.13 20.71 26.69
C ALA A 182 -28.84 21.51 26.78
N ALA A 183 -27.94 21.15 27.68
CA ALA A 183 -26.60 21.78 27.79
C ALA A 183 -25.75 21.60 26.53
N LEU A 184 -25.76 20.39 25.95
CA LEU A 184 -25.06 20.10 24.70
C LEU A 184 -25.62 20.90 23.52
N LEU A 185 -26.96 21.01 23.42
CA LEU A 185 -27.62 21.82 22.40
C LEU A 185 -27.30 23.31 22.56
N GLN A 186 -27.25 23.83 23.77
CA GLN A 186 -26.86 25.23 24.03
C GLN A 186 -25.41 25.49 23.61
N MET A 187 -24.48 24.58 23.94
CA MET A 187 -23.08 24.64 23.50
C MET A 187 -22.99 24.62 21.96
N GLN A 188 -23.69 23.68 21.32
CA GLN A 188 -23.76 23.58 19.87
C GLN A 188 -24.26 24.90 19.25
N ALA A 189 -25.40 25.41 19.71
CA ALA A 189 -26.02 26.63 19.16
C ALA A 189 -25.06 27.81 19.21
N ARG A 190 -24.30 27.96 20.31
CA ARG A 190 -23.33 29.03 20.45
C ARG A 190 -22.14 28.89 19.51
N LEU A 191 -21.66 27.66 19.30
CA LEU A 191 -20.53 27.39 18.40
C LEU A 191 -20.92 27.46 16.91
N THR A 192 -22.19 27.29 16.60
CA THR A 192 -22.67 27.32 15.20
C THR A 192 -23.36 28.61 14.82
N GLU A 193 -23.40 29.60 15.72
CA GLU A 193 -23.99 30.91 15.44
C GLU A 193 -23.36 31.57 14.20
N GLY A 194 -24.20 31.96 13.25
CA GLY A 194 -23.77 32.57 12.00
C GLY A 194 -23.08 31.65 11.00
N LEU A 195 -23.15 30.32 11.18
CA LEU A 195 -22.70 29.35 10.19
C LEU A 195 -23.85 28.93 9.27
N ASP A 196 -23.55 28.89 7.97
CA ASP A 196 -24.41 28.28 6.96
C ASP A 196 -23.96 26.82 6.77
N LEU A 197 -24.64 25.90 7.47
CA LEU A 197 -24.30 24.49 7.44
C LEU A 197 -25.12 23.79 6.34
N ALA A 198 -24.45 22.97 5.53
CA ALA A 198 -25.08 22.21 4.45
C ALA A 198 -26.14 21.20 4.96
N TYR A 199 -26.04 20.81 6.22
CA TYR A 199 -26.96 19.90 6.92
C TYR A 199 -26.88 20.11 8.45
N PRO A 200 -27.94 19.73 9.20
CA PRO A 200 -27.94 19.86 10.65
C PRO A 200 -26.92 18.93 11.29
N LEU A 201 -26.25 19.39 12.32
CA LEU A 201 -25.35 18.55 13.13
C LEU A 201 -26.15 17.61 14.04
N GLN A 202 -25.65 16.38 14.15
CA GLN A 202 -26.15 15.36 15.06
C GLN A 202 -25.04 15.01 16.06
N ILE A 203 -25.01 15.74 17.18
CA ILE A 203 -24.01 15.56 18.22
C ILE A 203 -24.56 14.63 19.29
N ARG A 204 -23.77 13.62 19.66
CA ARG A 204 -24.15 12.61 20.66
C ARG A 204 -23.01 12.42 21.64
N VAL A 205 -23.35 12.21 22.91
CA VAL A 205 -22.40 11.71 23.89
C VAL A 205 -22.54 10.20 23.96
N VAL A 206 -21.40 9.49 23.91
CA VAL A 206 -21.35 8.03 24.00
C VAL A 206 -20.62 7.60 25.29
N ASN A 207 -21.12 6.54 25.94
CA ASN A 207 -20.54 6.01 27.17
C ASN A 207 -19.26 5.21 26.90
N ASP A 208 -18.22 5.91 26.49
CA ASP A 208 -16.88 5.38 26.27
C ASP A 208 -15.90 6.16 27.15
N PRO A 209 -15.05 5.49 27.97
CA PRO A 209 -14.13 6.16 28.88
C PRO A 209 -12.91 6.77 28.18
N THR A 210 -12.74 6.56 26.88
CA THR A 210 -11.61 7.13 26.13
C THR A 210 -11.78 8.63 25.97
N VAL A 211 -10.69 9.37 26.12
CA VAL A 211 -10.66 10.82 25.89
C VAL A 211 -10.64 11.07 24.39
N ASN A 212 -11.80 11.20 23.78
CA ASN A 212 -11.95 11.31 22.33
C ASN A 212 -13.25 11.99 21.91
N ALA A 213 -13.23 12.59 20.71
CA ALA A 213 -14.39 12.94 19.91
C ALA A 213 -14.08 12.62 18.45
N PHE A 214 -15.07 12.42 17.61
CA PHE A 214 -14.86 12.19 16.18
C PHE A 214 -16.08 12.63 15.37
N ALA A 215 -15.80 13.10 14.16
CA ALA A 215 -16.79 13.46 13.17
C ALA A 215 -16.89 12.40 12.06
N LEU A 216 -18.11 12.04 11.69
CA LEU A 216 -18.43 11.22 10.53
C LEU A 216 -19.12 12.08 9.44
N PRO A 217 -19.24 11.58 8.20
CA PRO A 217 -19.94 12.31 7.14
C PRO A 217 -21.35 12.75 7.55
N GLY A 218 -21.86 13.79 6.89
CA GLY A 218 -23.25 14.24 7.08
C GLY A 218 -23.55 14.82 8.44
N GLY A 219 -22.55 15.39 9.15
CA GLY A 219 -22.73 16.10 10.39
C GLY A 219 -22.90 15.24 11.62
N GLN A 220 -22.58 13.95 11.55
CA GLN A 220 -22.60 13.08 12.71
C GLN A 220 -21.35 13.29 13.56
N ILE A 221 -21.49 13.68 14.82
CA ILE A 221 -20.38 13.89 15.76
C ILE A 221 -20.66 13.08 17.03
N ALA A 222 -19.66 12.34 17.49
CA ALA A 222 -19.71 11.64 18.77
C ALA A 222 -18.65 12.21 19.71
N ILE A 223 -19.05 12.46 20.94
CA ILE A 223 -18.19 12.86 22.03
C ILE A 223 -18.15 11.71 23.03
N ASN A 224 -17.00 11.18 23.32
CA ASN A 224 -16.86 10.15 24.31
C ASN A 224 -16.97 10.78 25.72
N ARG A 225 -17.62 10.07 26.65
CA ARG A 225 -17.73 10.48 28.04
C ARG A 225 -16.35 10.81 28.63
N GLY A 226 -15.33 10.03 28.31
CA GLY A 226 -13.97 10.28 28.80
C GLY A 226 -13.41 11.66 28.43
N LEU A 227 -13.82 12.27 27.31
CA LEU A 227 -13.43 13.65 26.97
C LEU A 227 -14.05 14.65 27.97
N ILE A 228 -15.33 14.49 28.28
CA ILE A 228 -16.06 15.35 29.23
C ILE A 228 -15.48 15.20 30.63
N ASP A 229 -15.20 13.95 31.04
CA ASP A 229 -14.63 13.62 32.34
C ASP A 229 -13.19 14.19 32.51
N ALA A 230 -12.42 14.27 31.43
CA ALA A 230 -11.05 14.79 31.42
C ALA A 230 -10.99 16.32 31.40
N ALA A 231 -12.01 16.99 30.91
CA ALA A 231 -12.08 18.43 30.78
C ALA A 231 -12.28 19.09 32.15
N GLU A 232 -11.55 20.18 32.45
CA GLU A 232 -11.77 21.00 33.63
C GLU A 232 -12.82 22.07 33.44
N THR A 233 -12.97 22.52 32.19
CA THR A 233 -13.91 23.60 31.84
C THR A 233 -14.80 23.20 30.66
N PRO A 234 -16.03 23.72 30.58
CA PRO A 234 -16.88 23.49 29.45
C PRO A 234 -16.29 24.07 28.14
N GLU A 235 -15.42 25.06 28.21
CA GLU A 235 -14.72 25.67 27.08
C GLU A 235 -13.74 24.69 26.41
N GLU A 236 -13.12 23.80 27.19
CA GLU A 236 -12.25 22.73 26.64
C GLU A 236 -13.04 21.76 25.75
N VAL A 237 -14.21 21.32 26.23
CA VAL A 237 -15.13 20.48 25.45
C VAL A 237 -15.64 21.24 24.21
N ALA A 238 -16.02 22.52 24.40
CA ALA A 238 -16.48 23.36 23.31
C ALA A 238 -15.41 23.57 22.22
N ALA A 239 -14.16 23.72 22.60
CA ALA A 239 -13.05 23.87 21.66
C ALA A 239 -12.81 22.60 20.84
N VAL A 240 -12.85 21.42 21.44
CA VAL A 240 -12.80 20.15 20.72
C VAL A 240 -14.02 19.99 19.83
N LEU A 241 -15.20 20.29 20.33
CA LEU A 241 -16.43 20.24 19.51
C LEU A 241 -16.34 21.18 18.30
N ALA A 242 -15.81 22.40 18.49
CA ALA A 242 -15.59 23.35 17.39
C ALA A 242 -14.58 22.80 16.36
N HIS A 243 -13.57 22.08 16.79
CA HIS A 243 -12.65 21.38 15.89
C HIS A 243 -13.34 20.29 15.08
N GLU A 244 -14.16 19.44 15.71
CA GLU A 244 -14.96 18.40 15.02
C GLU A 244 -15.95 19.03 14.03
N ILE A 245 -16.58 20.14 14.39
CA ILE A 245 -17.43 20.90 13.48
C ILE A 245 -16.60 21.42 12.29
N GLY A 246 -15.34 21.79 12.50
CA GLY A 246 -14.41 22.16 11.43
C GLY A 246 -14.22 21.05 10.41
N HIS A 247 -14.03 19.80 10.85
CA HIS A 247 -13.97 18.64 9.95
C HIS A 247 -15.27 18.39 9.18
N VAL A 248 -16.41 18.60 9.82
CA VAL A 248 -17.72 18.52 9.16
C VAL A 248 -17.86 19.60 8.07
N VAL A 249 -17.57 20.86 8.39
CA VAL A 249 -17.66 22.00 7.45
C VAL A 249 -16.71 21.83 6.28
N ASN A 250 -15.50 21.36 6.55
CA ASN A 250 -14.52 21.05 5.51
C ASN A 250 -14.81 19.75 4.77
N ARG A 251 -15.81 18.95 5.20
CA ARG A 251 -16.16 17.63 4.64
C ARG A 251 -15.00 16.62 4.67
N ASP A 252 -14.11 16.73 5.63
CA ASP A 252 -12.89 15.90 5.73
C ASP A 252 -13.22 14.41 5.93
N SER A 253 -14.23 14.12 6.77
CA SER A 253 -14.73 12.75 7.00
C SER A 253 -15.27 12.11 5.71
N THR A 254 -15.93 12.89 4.86
CA THR A 254 -16.44 12.44 3.56
C THR A 254 -15.33 12.16 2.58
N ARG A 255 -14.29 13.01 2.53
CA ARG A 255 -13.07 12.71 1.73
C ARG A 255 -12.36 11.46 2.21
N GLY A 256 -12.23 11.30 3.54
CA GLY A 256 -11.67 10.10 4.14
C GLY A 256 -12.43 8.83 3.77
N ALA A 257 -13.77 8.89 3.81
CA ALA A 257 -14.65 7.80 3.40
C ALA A 257 -14.46 7.44 1.92
N LEU A 258 -14.45 8.42 1.03
CA LEU A 258 -14.22 8.19 -0.41
C LEU A 258 -12.85 7.57 -0.69
N ARG A 259 -11.80 8.04 -0.02
CA ARG A 259 -10.45 7.46 -0.13
C ARG A 259 -10.44 6.00 0.33
N SER A 260 -11.10 5.70 1.45
CA SER A 260 -11.20 4.35 1.99
C SER A 260 -11.95 3.42 1.04
N ILE A 261 -13.12 3.82 0.55
CA ILE A 261 -13.93 3.06 -0.41
C ILE A 261 -13.13 2.80 -1.70
N GLY A 262 -12.45 3.81 -2.24
CA GLY A 262 -11.61 3.67 -3.43
C GLY A 262 -10.45 2.71 -3.22
N SER A 263 -9.76 2.79 -2.09
CA SER A 263 -8.63 1.92 -1.76
C SER A 263 -9.07 0.47 -1.56
N PHE A 264 -10.15 0.22 -0.81
CA PHE A 264 -10.70 -1.13 -0.62
C PHE A 264 -11.25 -1.71 -1.92
N GLY A 265 -11.87 -0.88 -2.77
CA GLY A 265 -12.33 -1.29 -4.10
C GLY A 265 -11.19 -1.82 -4.98
N ILE A 266 -10.06 -1.12 -5.03
CA ILE A 266 -8.87 -1.57 -5.79
C ILE A 266 -8.27 -2.84 -5.18
N VAL A 267 -8.13 -2.91 -3.86
CA VAL A 267 -7.62 -4.11 -3.17
C VAL A 267 -8.53 -5.32 -3.47
N GLY A 268 -9.86 -5.15 -3.39
CA GLY A 268 -10.82 -6.20 -3.72
C GLY A 268 -10.71 -6.65 -5.19
N LEU A 269 -10.47 -5.72 -6.11
CA LEU A 269 -10.30 -6.01 -7.54
C LEU A 269 -9.01 -6.79 -7.85
N VAL A 270 -7.93 -6.49 -7.13
CA VAL A 270 -6.61 -7.14 -7.31
C VAL A 270 -6.56 -8.52 -6.65
N PHE A 271 -7.14 -8.66 -5.46
CA PHE A 271 -7.04 -9.89 -4.64
C PHE A 271 -8.30 -10.75 -4.64
N GLY A 272 -9.35 -10.33 -5.38
CA GLY A 272 -10.63 -11.04 -5.47
C GLY A 272 -11.53 -10.82 -4.25
N ASP A 273 -12.78 -11.31 -4.36
CA ASP A 273 -13.88 -11.06 -3.41
C ASP A 273 -13.75 -11.76 -2.04
N ALA A 274 -12.58 -12.31 -1.74
CA ALA A 274 -12.29 -12.92 -0.42
C ALA A 274 -12.41 -11.92 0.76
N LEU A 275 -12.57 -10.62 0.48
CA LEU A 275 -12.72 -9.54 1.46
C LEU A 275 -14.15 -8.93 1.49
N GLY A 276 -15.08 -9.39 0.65
CA GLY A 276 -16.34 -8.72 0.35
C GLY A 276 -17.28 -8.45 1.54
N THR A 277 -17.32 -9.29 2.56
CA THR A 277 -18.16 -9.07 3.77
C THR A 277 -17.42 -8.32 4.88
N SER A 278 -16.08 -8.34 4.86
CA SER A 278 -15.26 -7.61 5.84
C SER A 278 -15.00 -6.16 5.42
N ALA A 279 -15.23 -5.81 4.16
CA ALA A 279 -14.89 -4.49 3.61
C ALA A 279 -15.70 -3.37 4.27
N ALA A 280 -17.01 -3.53 4.46
CA ALA A 280 -17.86 -2.50 5.05
C ALA A 280 -17.47 -2.19 6.51
N ALA A 281 -17.24 -3.23 7.32
CA ALA A 281 -16.75 -3.07 8.70
C ALA A 281 -15.33 -2.47 8.72
N GLY A 282 -14.47 -2.89 7.79
CA GLY A 282 -13.13 -2.36 7.63
C GLY A 282 -13.12 -0.89 7.21
N ILE A 283 -14.00 -0.46 6.33
CA ILE A 283 -14.13 0.95 5.92
C ILE A 283 -14.51 1.82 7.12
N THR A 284 -15.52 1.43 7.90
CA THR A 284 -15.97 2.20 9.06
C THR A 284 -14.86 2.26 10.13
N GLN A 285 -14.20 1.14 10.42
CA GLN A 285 -13.05 1.11 11.33
C GLN A 285 -11.88 1.97 10.82
N GLN A 286 -11.60 1.94 9.52
CA GLN A 286 -10.57 2.75 8.90
C GLN A 286 -10.91 4.25 8.96
N MET A 287 -12.17 4.64 8.82
CA MET A 287 -12.60 6.05 8.92
C MET A 287 -12.27 6.66 10.28
N ILE A 288 -12.33 5.86 11.35
CA ILE A 288 -12.05 6.32 12.71
C ILE A 288 -10.56 6.24 13.03
N SER A 289 -9.88 5.22 12.49
CA SER A 289 -8.45 5.01 12.73
C SER A 289 -7.54 5.76 11.75
N SER A 290 -8.09 6.36 10.67
CA SER A 290 -7.30 7.16 9.74
C SER A 290 -7.08 8.55 10.31
N SER A 291 -5.82 8.93 10.44
CA SER A 291 -5.44 10.32 10.71
C SER A 291 -5.86 11.19 9.52
N TYR A 292 -6.42 12.33 9.83
CA TYR A 292 -6.60 13.39 8.84
C TYR A 292 -5.23 13.87 8.32
N SER A 293 -5.21 14.48 7.15
CA SER A 293 -3.97 15.10 6.67
C SER A 293 -3.62 16.30 7.57
N ARG A 294 -2.33 16.64 7.62
CA ARG A 294 -1.87 17.80 8.40
C ARG A 294 -2.60 19.08 7.98
N GLU A 295 -2.89 19.24 6.70
CA GLU A 295 -3.61 20.38 6.17
C GLU A 295 -5.06 20.43 6.68
N ALA A 296 -5.73 19.28 6.78
CA ALA A 296 -7.09 19.18 7.33
C ALA A 296 -7.10 19.53 8.83
N GLU A 297 -6.12 19.06 9.59
CA GLU A 297 -5.97 19.42 11.01
C GLU A 297 -5.77 20.93 11.20
N ILE A 298 -4.86 21.53 10.44
CA ILE A 298 -4.60 22.98 10.48
C ILE A 298 -5.88 23.76 10.12
N ALA A 299 -6.64 23.29 9.13
CA ALA A 299 -7.89 23.94 8.73
C ALA A 299 -8.98 23.81 9.80
N ALA A 300 -9.10 22.65 10.46
CA ALA A 300 -10.04 22.40 11.55
C ALA A 300 -9.67 23.22 12.80
N ASP A 301 -8.38 23.29 13.17
CA ASP A 301 -7.91 24.15 14.25
C ASP A 301 -8.20 25.62 13.97
N ALA A 302 -7.87 26.10 12.78
CA ALA A 302 -8.14 27.46 12.38
C ALA A 302 -9.66 27.77 12.39
N PHE A 303 -10.50 26.79 12.03
CA PHE A 303 -11.94 26.92 12.15
C PHE A 303 -12.35 27.02 13.64
N ALA A 304 -11.86 26.10 14.50
CA ALA A 304 -12.16 26.10 15.92
C ALA A 304 -11.79 27.44 16.57
N HIS A 305 -10.59 27.96 16.30
CA HIS A 305 -10.13 29.24 16.84
C HIS A 305 -11.07 30.40 16.41
N ARG A 306 -11.50 30.42 15.15
CA ARG A 306 -12.46 31.45 14.67
C ARG A 306 -13.82 31.34 15.36
N GLN A 307 -14.36 30.12 15.52
CA GLN A 307 -15.67 29.92 16.15
C GLN A 307 -15.63 30.20 17.65
N MET A 308 -14.56 29.78 18.34
CA MET A 308 -14.36 30.13 19.76
C MET A 308 -14.32 31.66 19.93
N THR A 309 -13.53 32.37 19.12
CA THR A 309 -13.47 33.83 19.15
C THR A 309 -14.84 34.48 18.88
N ARG A 310 -15.58 34.01 17.86
CA ARG A 310 -16.94 34.50 17.55
C ARG A 310 -17.93 34.29 18.71
N ALA A 311 -17.83 33.15 19.36
CA ALA A 311 -18.61 32.82 20.53
C ALA A 311 -18.16 33.60 21.80
N GLY A 312 -17.18 34.50 21.72
CA GLY A 312 -16.62 35.21 22.85
C GLY A 312 -15.85 34.30 23.84
N LEU A 313 -15.33 33.17 23.34
CA LEU A 313 -14.58 32.18 24.11
C LEU A 313 -13.09 32.25 23.76
N ARG A 314 -12.25 31.72 24.64
CA ARG A 314 -10.80 31.68 24.40
C ARG A 314 -10.41 30.55 23.46
N PRO A 315 -9.75 30.84 22.32
CA PRO A 315 -9.21 29.79 21.43
C PRO A 315 -8.18 28.90 22.13
N SER A 316 -7.41 29.41 23.13
CA SER A 316 -6.44 28.64 23.89
C SER A 316 -7.01 27.42 24.63
N ALA A 317 -8.34 27.38 24.87
CA ALA A 317 -9.00 26.22 25.49
C ALA A 317 -8.77 24.91 24.71
N LEU A 318 -8.59 24.97 23.39
CA LEU A 318 -8.17 23.82 22.59
C LEU A 318 -6.77 23.34 22.99
N GLY A 319 -5.84 24.25 23.16
CA GLY A 319 -4.49 23.98 23.60
C GLY A 319 -4.44 23.44 25.05
N ASP A 320 -5.27 24.00 25.94
CA ASP A 320 -5.40 23.56 27.31
C ASP A 320 -5.85 22.08 27.36
N MET A 321 -6.86 21.72 26.57
CA MET A 321 -7.30 20.32 26.44
C MET A 321 -6.19 19.40 25.90
N PHE A 322 -5.45 19.82 24.88
CA PHE A 322 -4.33 19.03 24.34
C PHE A 322 -3.20 18.83 25.35
N GLN A 323 -2.86 19.86 26.14
CA GLN A 323 -1.88 19.74 27.26
C GLN A 323 -2.33 18.71 28.26
N ARG A 324 -3.61 18.72 28.60
CA ARG A 324 -4.21 17.78 29.55
C ARG A 324 -4.15 16.36 29.07
N MET A 325 -4.52 16.16 27.80
CA MET A 325 -4.42 14.86 27.14
C MET A 325 -2.98 14.33 27.14
N GLN A 326 -2.01 15.21 26.84
CA GLN A 326 -0.59 14.87 26.86
C GLN A 326 -0.09 14.52 28.28
N ALA A 327 -0.52 15.28 29.31
CA ALA A 327 -0.18 15.00 30.68
C ALA A 327 -0.72 13.65 31.19
N GLN A 328 -1.82 13.20 30.70
CA GLN A 328 -2.40 11.87 30.99
C GLN A 328 -1.73 10.71 30.21
N GLY A 329 -0.64 10.99 29.47
CA GLY A 329 0.09 9.99 28.68
C GLY A 329 -0.65 9.54 27.40
N LEU A 330 -1.70 10.25 27.03
CA LEU A 330 -2.48 9.99 25.83
C LEU A 330 -1.69 10.54 24.63
N GLY A 331 -0.88 9.72 24.00
CA GLY A 331 -0.07 10.11 22.83
C GLY A 331 1.24 9.34 22.68
N GLN A 332 1.66 8.57 23.66
CA GLN A 332 2.97 7.92 23.60
C GLN A 332 2.97 6.41 23.35
N ASP A 333 1.95 5.65 23.76
CA ASP A 333 1.96 4.19 23.50
C ASP A 333 0.60 3.56 23.86
N MET A 334 -0.35 3.50 22.94
CA MET A 334 -1.47 2.56 23.15
C MET A 334 -2.15 2.18 21.82
N GLY A 335 -1.96 0.97 21.39
CA GLY A 335 -2.48 0.39 20.13
C GLY A 335 -4.02 0.34 19.96
N VAL A 336 -4.80 0.78 20.94
CA VAL A 336 -6.28 0.85 20.91
C VAL A 336 -6.78 2.31 20.93
N PHE A 337 -5.95 3.27 21.32
CA PHE A 337 -6.30 4.70 21.44
C PHE A 337 -5.83 5.54 20.23
N ARG A 338 -5.88 4.94 19.05
CA ARG A 338 -5.42 5.58 17.80
C ARG A 338 -6.21 6.81 17.37
N SER A 339 -7.35 7.09 17.96
CA SER A 339 -8.23 8.14 17.47
C SER A 339 -7.72 9.55 17.79
N ILE A 340 -7.07 9.73 18.95
CA ILE A 340 -6.38 11.01 19.27
C ILE A 340 -4.96 11.01 18.69
N ALA A 341 -4.31 9.85 18.56
CA ALA A 341 -3.10 9.71 17.77
C ALA A 341 -3.33 9.93 16.26
N SER A 342 -4.59 10.05 15.82
CA SER A 342 -4.93 10.48 14.46
C SER A 342 -4.70 11.97 14.21
N HIS A 343 -4.46 12.76 15.28
CA HIS A 343 -4.18 14.20 15.22
C HIS A 343 -2.74 14.45 15.66
N PRO A 344 -1.73 14.28 14.81
CA PRO A 344 -0.33 14.45 15.18
C PRO A 344 0.02 15.92 15.51
N GLU A 345 1.12 16.10 16.24
CA GLU A 345 1.76 17.40 16.45
C GLU A 345 1.10 18.30 17.51
N PHE A 346 0.76 17.75 18.69
CA PHE A 346 0.18 18.52 19.79
C PHE A 346 0.94 19.81 20.12
N GLN A 347 2.29 19.81 20.07
CA GLN A 347 3.08 20.99 20.45
C GLN A 347 2.82 22.18 19.55
N ASP A 348 2.79 21.98 18.23
CA ASP A 348 2.53 23.04 17.25
C ASP A 348 1.08 23.54 17.39
N ARG A 349 0.13 22.63 17.66
CA ARG A 349 -1.30 22.94 17.82
C ARG A 349 -1.56 23.71 19.11
N ILE A 350 -0.91 23.34 20.24
CA ILE A 350 -0.95 24.08 21.51
C ILE A 350 -0.41 25.49 21.29
N ALA A 351 0.74 25.64 20.62
CA ALA A 351 1.32 26.94 20.33
C ALA A 351 0.40 27.79 19.43
N ALA A 352 -0.22 27.19 18.41
CA ALA A 352 -1.17 27.86 17.53
C ALA A 352 -2.42 28.33 18.27
N ALA A 353 -2.99 27.50 19.15
CA ALA A 353 -4.15 27.86 19.97
C ALA A 353 -3.83 29.02 20.93
N SER A 354 -2.66 28.99 21.54
CA SER A 354 -2.19 30.10 22.41
C SER A 354 -1.97 31.40 21.62
N ALA A 355 -1.40 31.31 20.42
CA ALA A 355 -1.19 32.47 19.53
C ALA A 355 -2.50 33.06 18.99
N ALA A 356 -3.54 32.24 18.85
CA ALA A 356 -4.87 32.68 18.41
C ALA A 356 -5.64 33.43 19.51
N ASP A 357 -5.22 33.33 20.78
CA ASP A 357 -5.85 33.99 21.91
C ASP A 357 -5.39 35.44 22.02
N THR A 358 -5.85 36.28 21.11
CA THR A 358 -5.49 37.72 21.00
C THR A 358 -6.54 38.66 21.61
N GLY A 359 -7.62 38.08 22.15
CA GLY A 359 -8.79 38.83 22.62
C GLY A 359 -8.69 39.26 24.10
N PRO A 360 -9.60 40.13 24.56
CA PRO A 360 -9.80 40.39 25.99
C PRO A 360 -10.18 39.10 26.71
N ALA A 361 -9.91 39.04 28.03
CA ALA A 361 -10.26 37.89 28.86
C ALA A 361 -11.71 37.42 28.58
N ALA A 362 -11.90 36.10 28.62
CA ALA A 362 -13.13 35.40 28.23
C ALA A 362 -14.42 36.15 28.64
N GLY A 363 -15.36 36.19 27.69
CA GLY A 363 -16.75 36.59 27.97
C GLY A 363 -17.49 35.62 28.90
N ALA A 364 -18.81 35.60 28.84
CA ALA A 364 -19.58 34.61 29.61
C ALA A 364 -19.20 33.16 29.18
N PRO A 365 -19.18 32.21 30.13
CA PRO A 365 -18.86 30.81 29.84
C PRO A 365 -19.80 30.26 28.74
N VAL A 366 -19.35 29.23 28.00
CA VAL A 366 -20.10 28.64 26.87
C VAL A 366 -21.47 28.12 27.33
N ILE A 367 -21.53 27.52 28.49
CA ILE A 367 -22.74 27.11 29.23
C ILE A 367 -22.56 27.46 30.72
N GLY A 368 -23.63 27.59 31.48
CA GLY A 368 -23.58 27.88 32.93
C GLY A 368 -23.07 26.70 33.76
N ALA A 369 -22.83 26.96 35.03
CA ALA A 369 -22.31 25.91 35.94
C ALA A 369 -23.28 24.75 36.15
N ALA A 370 -24.58 25.02 36.16
CA ALA A 370 -25.64 23.95 36.27
C ALA A 370 -25.67 23.08 35.00
N GLU A 371 -25.65 23.69 33.84
CA GLU A 371 -25.60 23.01 32.54
C GLU A 371 -24.30 22.19 32.40
N TRP A 372 -23.16 22.71 32.87
CA TRP A 372 -21.90 21.97 32.88
C TRP A 372 -21.98 20.71 33.75
N GLN A 373 -22.54 20.82 34.97
CA GLN A 373 -22.78 19.65 35.84
C GLN A 373 -23.74 18.65 35.19
N ALA A 374 -24.77 19.14 34.54
CA ALA A 374 -25.72 18.29 33.81
C ALA A 374 -25.05 17.53 32.64
N LEU A 375 -24.15 18.19 31.90
CA LEU A 375 -23.38 17.57 30.81
C LEU A 375 -22.38 16.54 31.36
N GLN A 376 -21.70 16.83 32.46
CA GLN A 376 -20.83 15.85 33.13
C GLN A 376 -21.58 14.61 33.62
N GLY A 377 -22.84 14.80 34.09
CA GLY A 377 -23.72 13.71 34.53
C GLY A 377 -24.55 13.04 33.45
N ILE A 378 -24.34 13.34 32.17
CA ILE A 378 -25.22 12.88 31.07
C ILE A 378 -25.30 11.36 30.93
N CYS A 379 -24.25 10.65 31.35
CA CYS A 379 -24.17 9.18 31.31
C CYS A 379 -24.49 8.50 32.66
N SER A 380 -24.99 9.22 33.65
CA SER A 380 -25.26 8.71 35.01
C SER A 380 -26.57 7.92 35.08
#